data_82d1ba0fc574940a466257900629e6de
#
_entry.id   82d1ba0fc574940a466257900629e6de
#
_cell.length_a   1.000
_cell.length_b   1.000
_cell.length_c   1.000
_cell.angle_alpha   90.00
_cell.angle_beta   90.00
_cell.angle_gamma   90.00
#
_symmetry.space_group_name_H-M   'P 1'
#
loop_
_entity.id
_entity.type
_entity.pdbx_description
1 polymer ?
#
loop_
_entity_poly.entity_id
_entity_poly.type
_entity_poly.pdbx_seq_one_letter_code
_entity_poly.pdbx_strand_id
1 'polypeptide(L)'
;MSLLLVLAGGLWLAQTMMAGEQTCHFPPLLYAAEGANKIIRYGSDGKVVWEYPAEMARDVWALPNHNVLFCFNRQYDGGKHDNPSGVMEVTPDKTVVFAFSTTGQVWSCQRLLDGNTLVGAASQGKLLVVSAEGKIVKTIPVLSPAGHSCLRNVRQIANGHFLVAEESAHAAREYSSEGTLVREIRLSFAPFSVVRLENGNTVVCGQQSMVEVDRADKIIWSVEGKDLPELGIRWFAGVQVLPKGNVFVCNAGGKVPFFEISRAKGLTWQSPPTMIVPFGHGIQRLDIDGEPRR
;
A
#
# COMPACT_ATOMS: atom_id res chain seq x y z
N MET A 1 -68.97 18.60 50.02
CA MET A 1 -68.36 17.61 49.13
C MET A 1 -67.21 18.28 48.37
N SER A 2 -66.01 18.16 48.92
CA SER A 2 -64.77 18.76 48.32
C SER A 2 -64.01 17.69 47.65
N LEU A 3 -63.70 17.84 46.37
CA LEU A 3 -62.91 16.96 45.55
C LEU A 3 -61.41 17.34 45.62
N LEU A 4 -60.59 16.51 46.17
CA LEU A 4 -59.10 16.69 46.11
C LEU A 4 -58.59 16.17 44.78
N LEU A 5 -57.94 17.03 44.01
CA LEU A 5 -57.12 16.64 42.85
C LEU A 5 -55.69 16.39 43.33
N VAL A 6 -55.20 15.17 43.17
CA VAL A 6 -53.80 14.82 43.38
C VAL A 6 -53.09 14.90 42.04
N LEU A 7 -52.19 15.88 41.90
CA LEU A 7 -51.27 16.00 40.76
C LEU A 7 -50.03 15.13 41.05
N ALA A 8 -49.86 14.03 40.30
CA ALA A 8 -48.65 13.25 40.30
C ALA A 8 -47.63 13.86 39.33
N GLY A 9 -46.64 14.55 39.87
CA GLY A 9 -45.49 15.04 39.11
C GLY A 9 -44.49 13.92 38.82
N GLY A 10 -44.47 13.47 37.59
CA GLY A 10 -43.42 12.52 37.14
C GLY A 10 -42.12 13.28 36.86
N LEU A 11 -41.08 13.08 37.67
CA LEU A 11 -39.70 13.49 37.35
C LEU A 11 -39.17 12.60 36.23
N TRP A 12 -39.01 13.16 35.06
CA TRP A 12 -38.19 12.53 33.99
C TRP A 12 -36.73 12.81 34.29
N LEU A 13 -36.00 11.82 34.79
CA LEU A 13 -34.54 11.83 34.82
C LEU A 13 -34.05 11.59 33.39
N ALA A 14 -33.62 12.65 32.73
CA ALA A 14 -32.85 12.53 31.50
C ALA A 14 -31.50 11.90 31.82
N GLN A 15 -31.36 10.59 31.57
CA GLN A 15 -30.06 9.93 31.51
C GLN A 15 -29.33 10.48 30.28
N THR A 16 -28.43 11.43 30.50
CA THR A 16 -27.39 11.80 29.54
C THR A 16 -26.50 10.60 29.38
N MET A 17 -26.71 9.80 28.33
CA MET A 17 -25.69 8.85 27.89
C MET A 17 -24.46 9.65 27.48
N MET A 18 -23.46 9.64 28.35
CA MET A 18 -22.11 10.03 27.98
C MET A 18 -21.68 9.07 26.87
N ALA A 19 -21.65 9.55 25.64
CA ALA A 19 -21.00 8.85 24.55
C ALA A 19 -19.54 8.68 24.98
N GLY A 20 -19.17 7.47 25.38
CA GLY A 20 -17.76 7.16 25.65
C GLY A 20 -16.99 7.58 24.42
N GLU A 21 -16.00 8.43 24.57
CA GLU A 21 -14.99 8.65 23.54
C GLU A 21 -14.41 7.28 23.18
N GLN A 22 -14.89 6.73 22.08
CA GLN A 22 -14.28 5.59 21.46
C GLN A 22 -12.93 6.10 20.98
N THR A 23 -11.89 5.94 21.80
CA THR A 23 -10.52 6.25 21.42
C THR A 23 -10.20 5.37 20.23
N CYS A 24 -10.40 5.95 19.05
CA CYS A 24 -10.12 5.27 17.79
C CYS A 24 -8.61 5.03 17.76
N HIS A 25 -8.22 3.81 18.13
CA HIS A 25 -6.82 3.41 18.18
C HIS A 25 -6.22 3.57 16.79
N PHE A 26 -5.17 4.38 16.64
CA PHE A 26 -4.46 4.52 15.38
C PHE A 26 -3.64 3.25 15.14
N PRO A 27 -3.80 2.54 14.02
CA PRO A 27 -2.98 1.35 13.75
C PRO A 27 -1.54 1.78 13.52
N PRO A 28 -0.55 1.23 14.23
CA PRO A 28 0.83 1.51 13.93
C PRO A 28 1.14 1.11 12.49
N LEU A 29 1.79 1.98 11.74
CA LEU A 29 2.04 1.75 10.33
C LEU A 29 3.40 2.29 9.87
N LEU A 30 3.92 1.67 8.82
CA LEU A 30 5.07 2.11 8.06
C LEU A 30 4.59 2.73 6.74
N TYR A 31 5.18 3.85 6.35
CA TYR A 31 4.71 4.67 5.24
C TYR A 31 5.85 5.22 4.39
N ALA A 32 5.75 5.07 3.08
CA ALA A 32 6.62 5.71 2.10
C ALA A 32 6.07 7.09 1.74
N ALA A 33 6.58 8.13 2.42
CA ALA A 33 6.15 9.52 2.32
C ALA A 33 6.96 10.26 1.23
N GLU A 34 6.62 10.01 -0.03
CA GLU A 34 7.31 10.59 -1.21
C GLU A 34 7.44 12.11 -1.12
N GLY A 35 6.35 12.82 -0.76
CA GLY A 35 6.33 14.28 -0.67
C GLY A 35 7.20 14.86 0.44
N ALA A 36 7.60 14.05 1.42
CA ALA A 36 8.54 14.43 2.48
C ALA A 36 9.95 13.86 2.26
N ASN A 37 10.17 13.07 1.21
CA ASN A 37 11.40 12.32 0.97
C ASN A 37 11.84 11.48 2.17
N LYS A 38 10.87 10.76 2.78
CA LYS A 38 11.09 9.96 3.99
C LYS A 38 10.32 8.65 3.98
N ILE A 39 10.87 7.67 4.67
CA ILE A 39 10.08 6.59 5.26
C ILE A 39 9.70 7.02 6.67
N ILE A 40 8.44 6.85 7.03
CA ILE A 40 7.88 7.26 8.33
C ILE A 40 7.23 6.05 8.99
N ARG A 41 7.52 5.84 10.27
CA ARG A 41 6.79 4.89 11.12
C ARG A 41 5.95 5.68 12.12
N TYR A 42 4.64 5.44 12.09
CA TYR A 42 3.70 5.98 13.04
C TYR A 42 3.44 4.96 14.16
N GLY A 43 3.37 5.44 15.39
CA GLY A 43 2.97 4.66 16.56
C GLY A 43 1.46 4.51 16.69
N SER A 44 1.02 3.79 17.72
CA SER A 44 -0.41 3.55 18.02
C SER A 44 -1.17 4.79 18.49
N ASP A 45 -0.49 5.89 18.72
CA ASP A 45 -1.05 7.21 19.00
C ASP A 45 -1.09 8.14 17.76
N GLY A 46 -0.70 7.61 16.59
CA GLY A 46 -0.62 8.37 15.33
C GLY A 46 0.56 9.34 15.24
N LYS A 47 1.48 9.33 16.21
CA LYS A 47 2.69 10.15 16.16
C LYS A 47 3.84 9.44 15.46
N VAL A 48 4.75 10.22 14.88
CA VAL A 48 5.97 9.71 14.29
C VAL A 48 6.89 9.19 15.40
N VAL A 49 7.23 7.88 15.32
CA VAL A 49 8.13 7.21 16.28
C VAL A 49 9.48 6.88 15.65
N TRP A 50 9.57 6.88 14.32
CA TRP A 50 10.81 6.66 13.58
C TRP A 50 10.67 7.22 12.17
N GLU A 51 11.77 7.74 11.60
CA GLU A 51 11.83 8.17 10.21
C GLU A 51 13.22 7.97 9.62
N TYR A 52 13.29 7.84 8.28
CA TYR A 52 14.54 7.69 7.54
C TYR A 52 14.48 8.49 6.23
N PRO A 53 15.55 9.19 5.82
CA PRO A 53 15.59 9.88 4.52
C PRO A 53 15.49 8.89 3.36
N ALA A 54 14.53 9.11 2.46
CA ALA A 54 14.31 8.26 1.29
C ALA A 54 13.63 9.08 0.19
N GLU A 55 14.42 9.58 -0.75
CA GLU A 55 13.91 10.42 -1.83
C GLU A 55 12.94 9.66 -2.72
N MET A 56 11.77 10.25 -2.97
CA MET A 56 10.72 9.72 -3.85
C MET A 56 10.40 8.23 -3.62
N ALA A 57 10.39 7.79 -2.35
CA ALA A 57 10.07 6.42 -1.99
C ALA A 57 8.59 6.10 -2.25
N ARG A 58 8.32 4.95 -2.88
CA ARG A 58 6.94 4.53 -3.21
C ARG A 58 6.55 3.17 -2.66
N ASP A 59 7.51 2.34 -2.26
CA ASP A 59 7.27 1.05 -1.65
C ASP A 59 8.15 0.86 -0.43
N VAL A 60 7.62 0.19 0.60
CA VAL A 60 8.29 0.03 1.89
C VAL A 60 7.83 -1.24 2.59
N TRP A 61 8.72 -1.93 3.28
CA TRP A 61 8.46 -3.16 4.03
C TRP A 61 9.08 -3.10 5.41
N ALA A 62 8.31 -3.44 6.44
CA ALA A 62 8.85 -3.90 7.70
C ALA A 62 9.19 -5.39 7.58
N LEU A 63 10.44 -5.74 7.72
CA LEU A 63 10.92 -7.10 7.62
C LEU A 63 10.79 -7.83 8.98
N PRO A 64 10.76 -9.18 9.01
CA PRO A 64 10.68 -9.95 10.25
C PRO A 64 11.83 -9.69 11.24
N ASN A 65 13.00 -9.28 10.76
CA ASN A 65 14.15 -8.88 11.55
C ASN A 65 14.06 -7.43 12.09
N HIS A 66 12.89 -6.80 11.98
CA HIS A 66 12.59 -5.41 12.33
C HIS A 66 13.27 -4.34 11.46
N ASN A 67 14.03 -4.73 10.45
CA ASN A 67 14.59 -3.80 9.48
C ASN A 67 13.51 -3.24 8.55
N VAL A 68 13.84 -2.15 7.90
CA VAL A 68 12.98 -1.50 6.91
C VAL A 68 13.64 -1.58 5.54
N LEU A 69 12.95 -2.24 4.60
CA LEU A 69 13.32 -2.29 3.19
C LEU A 69 12.45 -1.29 2.41
N PHE A 70 13.05 -0.50 1.52
CA PHE A 70 12.32 0.47 0.71
C PHE A 70 13.01 0.74 -0.62
N CYS A 71 12.24 1.16 -1.62
CA CYS A 71 12.80 1.71 -2.84
C CYS A 71 12.96 3.24 -2.71
N PHE A 72 13.96 3.80 -3.37
CA PHE A 72 14.22 5.23 -3.44
C PHE A 72 14.56 5.67 -4.87
N ASN A 73 14.29 6.94 -5.19
CA ASN A 73 14.61 7.52 -6.48
C ASN A 73 15.20 8.90 -6.24
N ARG A 74 16.49 9.07 -6.50
CA ARG A 74 17.09 10.40 -6.46
C ARG A 74 16.57 11.23 -7.62
N GLN A 75 16.31 12.46 -7.34
CA GLN A 75 15.61 13.47 -8.13
C GLN A 75 15.62 13.21 -9.65
N TYR A 76 14.44 12.85 -10.19
CA TYR A 76 14.24 12.74 -11.64
C TYR A 76 14.20 14.13 -12.24
N ASP A 77 15.22 14.49 -12.97
CA ASP A 77 15.38 15.78 -13.66
C ASP A 77 15.12 15.70 -15.17
N GLY A 78 14.20 14.85 -15.57
CA GLY A 78 13.89 14.61 -16.98
C GLY A 78 14.89 13.70 -17.69
N GLY A 79 15.68 12.91 -16.95
CA GLY A 79 16.68 11.99 -17.50
C GLY A 79 18.02 12.65 -17.83
N LYS A 80 18.27 13.85 -17.34
CA LYS A 80 19.52 14.58 -17.59
C LYS A 80 20.68 14.14 -16.71
N HIS A 81 20.43 13.44 -15.62
CA HIS A 81 21.45 12.92 -14.72
C HIS A 81 21.22 11.46 -14.41
N ASP A 82 22.28 10.67 -14.41
CA ASP A 82 22.32 9.27 -13.97
C ASP A 82 22.28 9.17 -12.43
N ASN A 83 21.32 9.87 -11.80
CA ASN A 83 21.15 9.78 -10.37
C ASN A 83 20.72 8.36 -10.01
N PRO A 84 21.45 7.64 -9.14
CA PRO A 84 21.12 6.29 -8.80
C PRO A 84 19.80 6.24 -8.04
N SER A 85 18.87 5.45 -8.56
CA SER A 85 17.71 4.95 -7.82
C SER A 85 18.03 3.55 -7.31
N GLY A 86 17.21 3.00 -6.44
CA GLY A 86 17.48 1.65 -5.98
C GLY A 86 16.62 1.19 -4.83
N VAL A 87 17.17 0.25 -4.09
CA VAL A 87 16.57 -0.35 -2.91
C VAL A 87 17.56 -0.35 -1.76
N MET A 88 17.09 -0.07 -0.57
CA MET A 88 17.89 -0.02 0.65
C MET A 88 17.18 -0.75 1.78
N GLU A 89 17.95 -1.48 2.60
CA GLU A 89 17.51 -2.01 3.89
C GLU A 89 18.28 -1.33 5.01
N VAL A 90 17.54 -0.85 6.00
CA VAL A 90 18.11 -0.19 7.17
C VAL A 90 17.59 -0.83 8.45
N THR A 91 18.42 -0.88 9.46
CA THR A 91 18.06 -1.35 10.81
C THR A 91 17.24 -0.29 11.58
N PRO A 92 16.62 -0.62 12.72
CA PRO A 92 15.91 0.34 13.56
C PRO A 92 16.79 1.51 14.03
N ASP A 93 18.09 1.29 14.21
CA ASP A 93 19.09 2.32 14.56
C ASP A 93 19.65 3.06 13.34
N LYS A 94 19.02 2.88 12.15
CA LYS A 94 19.31 3.58 10.90
C LYS A 94 20.65 3.20 10.23
N THR A 95 21.23 2.05 10.59
CA THR A 95 22.39 1.49 9.89
C THR A 95 21.95 0.84 8.57
N VAL A 96 22.64 1.16 7.48
CA VAL A 96 22.40 0.51 6.18
C VAL A 96 23.06 -0.86 6.19
N VAL A 97 22.25 -1.93 5.96
CA VAL A 97 22.72 -3.32 5.92
C VAL A 97 22.63 -3.94 4.52
N PHE A 98 21.86 -3.34 3.63
CA PHE A 98 21.80 -3.70 2.21
C PHE A 98 21.53 -2.45 1.39
N ALA A 99 22.20 -2.33 0.25
CA ALA A 99 21.92 -1.30 -0.76
C ALA A 99 22.18 -1.85 -2.15
N PHE A 100 21.24 -1.59 -3.05
CA PHE A 100 21.36 -1.83 -4.48
C PHE A 100 21.02 -0.54 -5.24
N SER A 101 21.83 -0.17 -6.20
CA SER A 101 21.62 1.01 -7.03
C SER A 101 21.56 0.64 -8.51
N THR A 102 20.69 1.33 -9.23
CA THR A 102 20.51 1.20 -10.67
C THR A 102 20.14 2.54 -11.28
N THR A 103 20.12 2.64 -12.61
CA THR A 103 19.71 3.83 -13.33
C THR A 103 18.19 3.87 -13.53
N GLY A 104 17.63 5.08 -13.62
CA GLY A 104 16.21 5.31 -13.83
C GLY A 104 15.35 5.02 -12.60
N GLN A 105 14.03 4.94 -12.78
CA GLN A 105 13.07 4.87 -11.69
C GLN A 105 12.81 3.45 -11.20
N VAL A 106 12.85 3.27 -9.88
CA VAL A 106 12.49 2.04 -9.16
C VAL A 106 11.25 2.31 -8.32
N TRP A 107 10.15 1.60 -8.60
CA TRP A 107 8.87 1.89 -7.95
C TRP A 107 8.44 0.83 -6.94
N SER A 108 9.08 -0.31 -6.91
CA SER A 108 8.70 -1.39 -6.02
C SER A 108 9.89 -2.23 -5.59
N CYS A 109 9.81 -2.80 -4.40
CA CYS A 109 10.76 -3.76 -3.88
C CYS A 109 10.06 -4.80 -3.00
N GLN A 110 10.68 -5.98 -2.88
CA GLN A 110 10.25 -7.02 -1.94
C GLN A 110 11.45 -7.89 -1.56
N ARG A 111 11.63 -8.19 -0.27
CA ARG A 111 12.56 -9.25 0.14
C ARG A 111 11.91 -10.59 -0.15
N LEU A 112 12.61 -11.46 -0.87
CA LEU A 112 12.17 -12.79 -1.21
C LEU A 112 12.55 -13.80 -0.12
N LEU A 113 11.87 -14.95 -0.10
CA LEU A 113 12.11 -16.00 0.90
C LEU A 113 13.52 -16.61 0.83
N ASP A 114 14.14 -16.57 -0.34
CA ASP A 114 15.52 -17.05 -0.58
C ASP A 114 16.59 -16.02 -0.18
N GLY A 115 16.19 -14.87 0.37
CA GLY A 115 17.07 -13.77 0.78
C GLY A 115 17.40 -12.77 -0.33
N ASN A 116 17.06 -13.05 -1.59
CA ASN A 116 17.20 -12.11 -2.69
C ASN A 116 16.19 -10.94 -2.56
N THR A 117 16.38 -9.91 -3.36
CA THR A 117 15.48 -8.75 -3.40
C THR A 117 14.91 -8.60 -4.79
N LEU A 118 13.58 -8.62 -4.90
CA LEU A 118 12.86 -8.25 -6.12
C LEU A 118 12.80 -6.71 -6.22
N VAL A 119 13.07 -6.19 -7.42
CA VAL A 119 13.13 -4.76 -7.71
C VAL A 119 12.32 -4.47 -8.98
N GLY A 120 11.36 -3.56 -8.89
CA GLY A 120 10.58 -3.08 -10.04
C GLY A 120 11.26 -1.88 -10.72
N ALA A 121 12.09 -2.12 -11.73
CA ALA A 121 12.86 -1.10 -12.47
C ALA A 121 12.05 -0.54 -13.63
N ALA A 122 11.14 0.40 -13.35
CA ALA A 122 10.15 0.91 -14.31
C ALA A 122 10.80 1.58 -15.53
N SER A 123 11.78 2.48 -15.33
CA SER A 123 12.46 3.13 -16.45
C SER A 123 13.20 2.18 -17.38
N GLN A 124 13.46 0.94 -16.93
CA GLN A 124 14.10 -0.10 -17.72
C GLN A 124 13.13 -1.13 -18.29
N GLY A 125 11.85 -1.08 -17.91
CA GLY A 125 10.85 -2.06 -18.33
C GLY A 125 11.15 -3.48 -17.82
N LYS A 126 11.64 -3.62 -16.58
CA LYS A 126 12.19 -4.88 -16.08
C LYS A 126 11.86 -5.09 -14.61
N LEU A 127 11.78 -6.38 -14.24
CA LEU A 127 11.97 -6.83 -12.88
C LEU A 127 13.41 -7.32 -12.73
N LEU A 128 14.07 -6.97 -11.64
CA LEU A 128 15.40 -7.45 -11.31
C LEU A 128 15.32 -8.27 -10.02
N VAL A 129 15.97 -9.41 -9.99
CA VAL A 129 16.24 -10.15 -8.75
C VAL A 129 17.69 -9.91 -8.39
N VAL A 130 17.93 -9.39 -7.20
CA VAL A 130 19.23 -8.93 -6.71
C VAL A 130 19.62 -9.78 -5.51
N SER A 131 20.82 -10.35 -5.51
CA SER A 131 21.35 -11.15 -4.40
C SER A 131 21.61 -10.29 -3.15
N ALA A 132 21.87 -10.95 -2.01
CA ALA A 132 22.24 -10.27 -0.77
C ALA A 132 23.52 -9.42 -0.91
N GLU A 133 24.42 -9.78 -1.85
CA GLU A 133 25.65 -9.04 -2.15
C GLU A 133 25.44 -7.89 -3.15
N GLY A 134 24.17 -7.62 -3.54
CA GLY A 134 23.84 -6.51 -4.46
C GLY A 134 24.09 -6.84 -5.95
N LYS A 135 24.19 -8.13 -6.33
CA LYS A 135 24.38 -8.54 -7.73
C LYS A 135 23.05 -8.91 -8.37
N ILE A 136 22.79 -8.46 -9.59
CA ILE A 136 21.65 -8.91 -10.38
C ILE A 136 21.84 -10.38 -10.75
N VAL A 137 20.97 -11.25 -10.24
CA VAL A 137 21.01 -12.71 -10.52
C VAL A 137 19.94 -13.13 -11.52
N LYS A 138 18.89 -12.31 -11.70
CA LYS A 138 17.85 -12.54 -12.71
C LYS A 138 17.29 -11.21 -13.22
N THR A 139 16.96 -11.18 -14.51
CA THR A 139 16.27 -10.05 -15.16
C THR A 139 15.08 -10.58 -15.93
N ILE A 140 13.91 -9.97 -15.72
CA ILE A 140 12.65 -10.36 -16.36
C ILE A 140 12.08 -9.11 -17.05
N PRO A 141 12.02 -9.08 -18.39
CA PRO A 141 11.37 -7.98 -19.09
C PRO A 141 9.85 -8.04 -18.85
N VAL A 142 9.22 -6.87 -18.73
CA VAL A 142 7.76 -6.76 -18.74
C VAL A 142 7.27 -6.28 -20.11
N LEU A 143 5.98 -6.49 -20.43
CA LEU A 143 5.45 -6.17 -21.75
C LEU A 143 5.20 -4.68 -21.97
N SER A 144 4.95 -3.91 -20.90
CA SER A 144 4.76 -2.48 -21.02
C SER A 144 6.05 -1.78 -21.43
N PRO A 145 5.98 -0.74 -22.28
CA PRO A 145 7.16 0.05 -22.66
C PRO A 145 7.87 0.61 -21.44
N ALA A 146 9.19 0.58 -21.46
CA ALA A 146 10.04 1.17 -20.43
C ALA A 146 9.72 2.65 -20.23
N GLY A 147 9.64 3.11 -18.97
CA GLY A 147 9.32 4.49 -18.65
C GLY A 147 8.63 4.65 -17.30
N HIS A 148 8.23 5.88 -16.98
CA HIS A 148 7.62 6.23 -15.69
C HIS A 148 6.39 5.38 -15.34
N SER A 149 5.51 5.17 -16.31
CA SER A 149 4.25 4.42 -16.13
C SER A 149 4.33 2.95 -16.59
N CYS A 150 5.54 2.41 -16.80
CA CYS A 150 5.72 1.03 -17.23
C CYS A 150 5.10 0.06 -16.21
N LEU A 151 5.54 0.14 -14.99
CA LEU A 151 5.04 -0.67 -13.88
C LEU A 151 4.97 0.16 -12.59
N ARG A 152 4.18 -0.31 -11.65
CA ARG A 152 4.11 0.22 -10.29
C ARG A 152 4.52 -0.86 -9.29
N ASN A 153 3.57 -1.49 -8.66
CA ASN A 153 3.83 -2.51 -7.66
C ASN A 153 4.17 -3.86 -8.32
N VAL A 154 5.17 -4.54 -7.79
CA VAL A 154 5.54 -5.90 -8.18
C VAL A 154 5.66 -6.79 -6.95
N ARG A 155 5.18 -8.04 -7.06
CA ARG A 155 5.22 -9.02 -5.96
C ARG A 155 5.55 -10.40 -6.50
N GLN A 156 6.45 -11.11 -5.84
CA GLN A 156 6.53 -12.54 -6.02
C GLN A 156 5.38 -13.18 -5.25
N ILE A 157 4.69 -14.12 -5.88
CA ILE A 157 3.60 -14.88 -5.28
C ILE A 157 4.05 -16.31 -4.94
N ALA A 158 3.23 -17.04 -4.18
CA ALA A 158 3.61 -18.32 -3.56
C ALA A 158 4.13 -19.40 -4.54
N ASN A 159 3.72 -19.36 -5.81
CA ASN A 159 4.21 -20.28 -6.85
C ASN A 159 5.54 -19.83 -7.51
N GLY A 160 6.17 -18.76 -7.01
CA GLY A 160 7.40 -18.19 -7.57
C GLY A 160 7.20 -17.27 -8.77
N HIS A 161 5.97 -17.08 -9.25
CA HIS A 161 5.65 -16.14 -10.32
C HIS A 161 5.71 -14.69 -9.81
N PHE A 162 5.72 -13.75 -10.75
CA PHE A 162 5.74 -12.32 -10.46
C PHE A 162 4.44 -11.68 -10.91
N LEU A 163 3.75 -11.04 -9.98
CA LEU A 163 2.54 -10.27 -10.24
C LEU A 163 2.89 -8.79 -10.34
N VAL A 164 2.49 -8.12 -11.41
CA VAL A 164 2.92 -6.77 -11.79
C VAL A 164 1.73 -5.89 -12.09
N ALA A 165 1.65 -4.72 -11.47
CA ALA A 165 0.74 -3.64 -11.86
C ALA A 165 1.40 -2.84 -13.01
N GLU A 166 0.92 -3.02 -14.23
CA GLU A 166 1.42 -2.29 -15.41
C GLU A 166 0.48 -1.13 -15.74
N GLU A 167 0.83 0.06 -15.24
CA GLU A 167 -0.01 1.26 -15.27
C GLU A 167 -0.38 1.67 -16.69
N SER A 168 0.61 1.81 -17.59
CA SER A 168 0.38 2.24 -18.97
C SER A 168 -0.41 1.26 -19.81
N ALA A 169 -0.40 -0.03 -19.43
CA ALA A 169 -1.18 -1.08 -20.07
C ALA A 169 -2.59 -1.21 -19.52
N HIS A 170 -2.93 -0.53 -18.43
CA HIS A 170 -4.17 -0.74 -17.68
C HIS A 170 -4.39 -2.24 -17.38
N ALA A 171 -3.35 -2.90 -16.91
CA ALA A 171 -3.37 -4.34 -16.67
C ALA A 171 -2.62 -4.75 -15.40
N ALA A 172 -3.09 -5.82 -14.76
CA ALA A 172 -2.29 -6.60 -13.83
C ALA A 172 -1.84 -7.87 -14.55
N ARG A 173 -0.52 -8.12 -14.60
CA ARG A 173 0.05 -9.26 -15.32
C ARG A 173 0.82 -10.17 -14.38
N GLU A 174 0.68 -11.47 -14.65
CA GLU A 174 1.44 -12.51 -13.97
C GLU A 174 2.47 -13.10 -14.95
N TYR A 175 3.73 -13.05 -14.56
CA TYR A 175 4.83 -13.64 -15.31
C TYR A 175 5.37 -14.86 -14.56
N SER A 176 5.72 -15.91 -15.29
CA SER A 176 6.43 -17.05 -14.70
C SER A 176 7.78 -16.62 -14.13
N SER A 177 8.42 -17.52 -13.37
CA SER A 177 9.80 -17.30 -12.91
C SER A 177 10.78 -17.07 -14.06
N GLU A 178 10.51 -17.58 -15.28
CA GLU A 178 11.33 -17.41 -16.48
C GLU A 178 10.96 -16.17 -17.31
N GLY A 179 9.91 -15.41 -16.88
CA GLY A 179 9.49 -14.19 -17.55
C GLY A 179 8.47 -14.38 -18.66
N THR A 180 7.84 -15.56 -18.77
CA THR A 180 6.74 -15.79 -19.70
C THR A 180 5.45 -15.22 -19.12
N LEU A 181 4.67 -14.49 -19.92
CA LEU A 181 3.33 -14.06 -19.53
C LEU A 181 2.42 -15.27 -19.31
N VAL A 182 1.89 -15.40 -18.09
CA VAL A 182 0.99 -16.50 -17.68
C VAL A 182 -0.46 -16.04 -17.67
N ARG A 183 -0.70 -14.80 -17.20
CA ARG A 183 -2.06 -14.25 -17.08
C ARG A 183 -2.05 -12.74 -17.25
N GLU A 184 -3.11 -12.21 -17.87
CA GLU A 184 -3.37 -10.78 -17.99
C GLU A 184 -4.78 -10.46 -17.50
N ILE A 185 -4.90 -9.60 -16.51
CA ILE A 185 -6.15 -9.01 -16.01
C ILE A 185 -6.24 -7.61 -16.58
N ARG A 186 -7.12 -7.38 -17.56
CA ARG A 186 -7.37 -6.06 -18.15
C ARG A 186 -8.29 -5.23 -17.27
N LEU A 187 -8.00 -3.96 -17.14
CA LEU A 187 -8.65 -3.03 -16.23
C LEU A 187 -9.15 -1.81 -17.00
N SER A 188 -10.23 -1.19 -16.50
CA SER A 188 -10.73 0.10 -17.01
C SER A 188 -9.98 1.31 -16.40
N PHE A 189 -9.03 1.07 -15.51
CA PHE A 189 -8.26 2.10 -14.79
C PHE A 189 -6.77 1.76 -14.76
N ALA A 190 -5.95 2.77 -14.50
CA ALA A 190 -4.51 2.62 -14.32
C ALA A 190 -4.20 1.96 -12.96
N PRO A 191 -3.64 0.74 -12.91
CA PRO A 191 -3.34 0.05 -11.65
C PRO A 191 -2.12 0.63 -10.96
N PHE A 192 -2.12 0.55 -9.61
CA PHE A 192 -0.98 0.91 -8.78
C PHE A 192 -0.48 -0.27 -7.95
N SER A 193 -1.35 -0.96 -7.22
CA SER A 193 -0.99 -2.13 -6.42
C SER A 193 -1.75 -3.38 -6.84
N VAL A 194 -1.10 -4.52 -6.64
CA VAL A 194 -1.63 -5.86 -6.91
C VAL A 194 -1.35 -6.77 -5.73
N VAL A 195 -2.35 -7.54 -5.31
CA VAL A 195 -2.24 -8.49 -4.19
C VAL A 195 -2.88 -9.82 -4.57
N ARG A 196 -2.12 -10.91 -4.51
CA ARG A 196 -2.66 -12.26 -4.65
C ARG A 196 -3.16 -12.74 -3.29
N LEU A 197 -4.42 -13.18 -3.24
CA LEU A 197 -5.05 -13.76 -2.06
C LEU A 197 -4.82 -15.28 -2.01
N GLU A 198 -4.93 -15.87 -0.81
CA GLU A 198 -4.77 -17.31 -0.60
C GLU A 198 -5.77 -18.16 -1.41
N ASN A 199 -6.99 -17.66 -1.61
CA ASN A 199 -7.99 -18.31 -2.46
C ASN A 199 -7.66 -18.25 -3.96
N GLY A 200 -6.57 -17.59 -4.35
CA GLY A 200 -6.11 -17.40 -5.72
C GLY A 200 -6.73 -16.20 -6.44
N ASN A 201 -7.63 -15.46 -5.81
CA ASN A 201 -8.13 -14.20 -6.35
C ASN A 201 -7.03 -13.13 -6.33
N THR A 202 -7.22 -12.08 -7.10
CA THR A 202 -6.29 -10.95 -7.17
C THR A 202 -7.03 -9.65 -6.86
N VAL A 203 -6.56 -8.92 -5.86
CA VAL A 203 -6.98 -7.53 -5.62
C VAL A 203 -6.07 -6.62 -6.43
N VAL A 204 -6.67 -5.74 -7.21
CA VAL A 204 -5.96 -4.71 -7.98
C VAL A 204 -6.57 -3.36 -7.64
N CYS A 205 -5.74 -2.39 -7.33
CA CYS A 205 -6.19 -1.03 -7.07
C CYS A 205 -5.34 0.00 -7.83
N GLY A 206 -5.92 1.17 -8.03
CA GLY A 206 -5.25 2.25 -8.75
C GLY A 206 -6.08 3.53 -8.77
N GLN A 207 -6.09 4.21 -9.90
CA GLN A 207 -6.79 5.47 -10.05
C GLN A 207 -8.30 5.30 -9.81
N GLN A 208 -8.76 5.79 -8.65
CA GLN A 208 -10.18 5.85 -8.22
C GLN A 208 -10.94 4.51 -8.25
N SER A 209 -10.25 3.38 -8.43
CA SER A 209 -10.89 2.06 -8.49
C SER A 209 -10.06 1.00 -7.79
N MET A 210 -10.75 0.05 -7.15
CA MET A 210 -10.19 -1.16 -6.59
C MET A 210 -11.12 -2.32 -6.89
N VAL A 211 -10.58 -3.42 -7.39
CA VAL A 211 -11.34 -4.62 -7.76
C VAL A 211 -10.73 -5.87 -7.16
N GLU A 212 -11.56 -6.87 -6.87
CA GLU A 212 -11.12 -8.26 -6.69
C GLU A 212 -11.58 -9.08 -7.89
N VAL A 213 -10.63 -9.76 -8.50
CA VAL A 213 -10.83 -10.60 -9.68
C VAL A 213 -10.59 -12.06 -9.30
N ASP A 214 -11.50 -12.96 -9.65
CA ASP A 214 -11.37 -14.37 -9.38
C ASP A 214 -10.41 -15.07 -10.37
N ARG A 215 -10.23 -16.39 -10.23
CA ARG A 215 -9.36 -17.19 -11.10
C ARG A 215 -9.85 -17.29 -12.55
N ALA A 216 -11.12 -16.97 -12.81
CA ALA A 216 -11.75 -16.98 -14.13
C ALA A 216 -11.82 -15.57 -14.75
N ASP A 217 -11.05 -14.62 -14.23
CA ASP A 217 -10.98 -13.22 -14.66
C ASP A 217 -12.29 -12.42 -14.47
N LYS A 218 -13.18 -12.91 -13.63
CA LYS A 218 -14.42 -12.20 -13.28
C LYS A 218 -14.19 -11.26 -12.10
N ILE A 219 -14.64 -10.01 -12.23
CA ILE A 219 -14.70 -9.08 -11.09
C ILE A 219 -15.83 -9.54 -10.17
N ILE A 220 -15.48 -9.91 -8.94
CA ILE A 220 -16.40 -10.39 -7.91
C ILE A 220 -16.65 -9.38 -6.80
N TRP A 221 -15.83 -8.35 -6.73
CA TRP A 221 -15.98 -7.23 -5.80
C TRP A 221 -15.29 -5.98 -6.38
N SER A 222 -15.85 -4.80 -6.13
CA SER A 222 -15.27 -3.54 -6.57
C SER A 222 -15.62 -2.40 -5.63
N VAL A 223 -14.75 -1.39 -5.53
CA VAL A 223 -15.01 -0.09 -4.91
C VAL A 223 -14.51 1.00 -5.82
N GLU A 224 -15.33 2.01 -6.01
CA GLU A 224 -15.01 3.21 -6.77
C GLU A 224 -14.88 4.42 -5.82
N GLY A 225 -14.09 5.42 -6.19
CA GLY A 225 -13.98 6.65 -5.40
C GLY A 225 -15.32 7.33 -5.14
N LYS A 226 -16.28 7.22 -6.07
CA LYS A 226 -17.66 7.75 -5.91
C LYS A 226 -18.49 7.02 -4.85
N ASP A 227 -18.11 5.77 -4.49
CA ASP A 227 -18.78 4.99 -3.44
C ASP A 227 -18.39 5.49 -2.04
N LEU A 228 -17.31 6.30 -1.94
CA LEU A 228 -16.71 6.83 -0.71
C LEU A 228 -16.44 8.35 -0.84
N PRO A 229 -17.44 9.17 -1.14
CA PRO A 229 -17.25 10.59 -1.48
C PRO A 229 -16.64 11.41 -0.35
N GLU A 230 -16.89 11.05 0.91
CA GLU A 230 -16.37 11.71 2.11
C GLU A 230 -14.84 11.58 2.23
N LEU A 231 -14.25 10.52 1.67
CA LEU A 231 -12.81 10.25 1.71
C LEU A 231 -12.03 11.03 0.65
N GLY A 232 -12.71 11.58 -0.37
CA GLY A 232 -12.07 12.32 -1.46
C GLY A 232 -10.98 11.49 -2.13
N ILE A 233 -11.33 10.31 -2.63
CA ILE A 233 -10.38 9.37 -3.23
C ILE A 233 -9.73 10.01 -4.45
N ARG A 234 -8.39 9.99 -4.47
CA ARG A 234 -7.60 10.35 -5.64
C ARG A 234 -6.90 9.14 -6.25
N TRP A 235 -6.19 8.36 -5.42
CA TRP A 235 -5.57 7.10 -5.80
C TRP A 235 -5.69 6.09 -4.68
N PHE A 236 -6.24 4.92 -4.97
CA PHE A 236 -6.02 3.74 -4.14
C PHE A 236 -4.60 3.25 -4.44
N ALA A 237 -3.60 3.78 -3.72
CA ALA A 237 -2.20 3.50 -3.99
C ALA A 237 -1.71 2.22 -3.28
N GLY A 238 -1.10 2.33 -2.10
CA GLY A 238 -0.75 1.17 -1.31
C GLY A 238 -1.97 0.54 -0.67
N VAL A 239 -2.08 -0.78 -0.74
CA VAL A 239 -3.14 -1.53 -0.06
C VAL A 239 -2.57 -2.71 0.71
N GLN A 240 -3.22 -3.05 1.82
CA GLN A 240 -2.98 -4.29 2.56
C GLN A 240 -4.31 -4.96 2.83
N VAL A 241 -4.46 -6.21 2.38
CA VAL A 241 -5.64 -7.03 2.68
C VAL A 241 -5.43 -7.68 4.03
N LEU A 242 -6.31 -7.36 4.98
CA LEU A 242 -6.22 -7.81 6.35
C LEU A 242 -6.77 -9.24 6.52
N PRO A 243 -6.44 -9.96 7.60
CA PRO A 243 -6.82 -11.37 7.78
C PRO A 243 -8.33 -11.63 7.68
N LYS A 244 -9.18 -10.68 8.11
CA LYS A 244 -10.64 -10.77 8.03
C LYS A 244 -11.23 -10.28 6.70
N GLY A 245 -10.37 -9.96 5.72
CA GLY A 245 -10.76 -9.52 4.38
C GLY A 245 -10.97 -8.02 4.22
N ASN A 246 -10.96 -7.21 5.29
CA ASN A 246 -10.95 -5.76 5.17
C ASN A 246 -9.72 -5.31 4.39
N VAL A 247 -9.79 -4.14 3.80
CA VAL A 247 -8.67 -3.56 3.03
C VAL A 247 -8.25 -2.25 3.69
N PHE A 248 -7.00 -2.20 4.11
CA PHE A 248 -6.35 -0.98 4.57
C PHE A 248 -5.69 -0.28 3.39
N VAL A 249 -5.91 1.03 3.26
CA VAL A 249 -5.62 1.78 2.03
C VAL A 249 -4.82 3.04 2.32
N CYS A 250 -3.81 3.29 1.49
CA CYS A 250 -3.23 4.61 1.29
C CYS A 250 -3.95 5.32 0.13
N ASN A 251 -4.62 6.42 0.44
CA ASN A 251 -5.24 7.31 -0.54
C ASN A 251 -4.25 8.41 -0.92
N ALA A 252 -3.38 8.13 -1.87
CA ALA A 252 -2.32 9.05 -2.25
C ALA A 252 -2.88 10.37 -2.81
N GLY A 253 -2.63 11.45 -2.08
CA GLY A 253 -3.08 12.80 -2.43
C GLY A 253 -4.59 13.06 -2.27
N GLY A 254 -5.33 12.13 -1.66
CA GLY A 254 -6.74 12.30 -1.33
C GLY A 254 -6.97 13.04 -0.01
N LYS A 255 -8.25 13.31 0.30
CA LYS A 255 -8.64 14.09 1.49
C LYS A 255 -8.34 13.33 2.79
N VAL A 256 -8.67 12.04 2.84
CA VAL A 256 -8.36 11.15 3.96
C VAL A 256 -7.21 10.24 3.55
N PRO A 257 -5.99 10.41 4.11
CA PRO A 257 -4.79 9.72 3.62
C PRO A 257 -4.78 8.22 3.87
N PHE A 258 -5.29 7.78 5.01
CA PHE A 258 -5.37 6.37 5.39
C PHE A 258 -6.75 6.00 5.84
N PHE A 259 -7.25 4.84 5.39
CA PHE A 259 -8.53 4.33 5.83
C PHE A 259 -8.60 2.81 5.68
N GLU A 260 -9.60 2.21 6.32
CA GLU A 260 -9.91 0.79 6.21
C GLU A 260 -11.37 0.62 5.81
N ILE A 261 -11.61 -0.23 4.84
CA ILE A 261 -12.95 -0.59 4.37
C ILE A 261 -13.22 -2.08 4.54
N SER A 262 -14.47 -2.41 4.85
CA SER A 262 -14.97 -3.78 4.86
C SER A 262 -15.30 -4.27 3.46
N ARG A 263 -15.55 -5.58 3.31
CA ARG A 263 -16.06 -6.17 2.06
C ARG A 263 -17.47 -5.71 1.71
N ALA A 264 -18.23 -5.23 2.68
CA ALA A 264 -19.52 -4.56 2.44
C ALA A 264 -19.37 -3.10 2.00
N LYS A 265 -18.14 -2.63 1.74
CA LYS A 265 -17.76 -1.26 1.36
C LYS A 265 -18.04 -0.20 2.45
N GLY A 266 -18.28 -0.63 3.67
CA GLY A 266 -18.41 0.26 4.81
C GLY A 266 -17.06 0.70 5.35
N LEU A 267 -16.92 1.98 5.67
CA LEU A 267 -15.75 2.53 6.34
C LEU A 267 -15.66 1.93 7.76
N THR A 268 -14.57 1.26 8.09
CA THR A 268 -14.35 0.66 9.42
C THR A 268 -13.35 1.46 10.26
N TRP A 269 -12.46 2.20 9.60
CA TRP A 269 -11.52 3.10 10.25
C TRP A 269 -11.03 4.16 9.25
N GLN A 270 -10.67 5.34 9.74
CA GLN A 270 -9.97 6.37 8.97
C GLN A 270 -8.99 7.14 9.86
N SER A 271 -7.94 7.68 9.24
CA SER A 271 -7.03 8.60 9.93
C SER A 271 -7.76 9.84 10.43
N PRO A 272 -7.38 10.38 11.61
CA PRO A 272 -7.99 11.57 12.17
C PRO A 272 -7.96 12.75 11.19
N PRO A 273 -9.01 13.57 11.10
CA PRO A 273 -9.06 14.75 10.20
C PRO A 273 -7.93 15.77 10.48
N THR A 274 -7.43 15.79 11.71
CA THR A 274 -6.34 16.67 12.16
C THR A 274 -4.95 16.14 11.78
N MET A 275 -4.85 14.90 11.29
CA MET A 275 -3.59 14.30 10.92
C MET A 275 -3.10 14.86 9.57
N ILE A 276 -1.97 15.56 9.61
CA ILE A 276 -1.29 16.01 8.39
C ILE A 276 -0.30 14.93 7.96
N VAL A 277 -0.56 14.35 6.79
CA VAL A 277 0.28 13.30 6.21
C VAL A 277 0.87 13.81 4.91
N PRO A 278 2.21 13.75 4.74
CA PRO A 278 2.82 14.06 3.45
C PRO A 278 2.29 13.13 2.35
N PHE A 279 2.29 13.60 1.11
CA PHE A 279 1.96 12.76 -0.03
C PHE A 279 2.85 11.52 -0.09
N GLY A 280 2.26 10.36 -0.36
CA GLY A 280 3.01 9.11 -0.48
C GLY A 280 2.13 7.94 -0.90
N HIS A 281 2.71 6.74 -0.98
CA HIS A 281 2.08 5.61 -1.66
C HIS A 281 2.12 4.31 -0.85
N GLY A 282 3.31 3.80 -0.52
CA GLY A 282 3.49 2.51 0.13
C GLY A 282 3.13 2.55 1.60
N ILE A 283 2.36 1.58 2.06
CA ILE A 283 1.98 1.43 3.48
C ILE A 283 2.10 -0.02 3.93
N GLN A 284 2.33 -0.20 5.22
CA GLN A 284 2.19 -1.49 5.89
C GLN A 284 1.71 -1.27 7.33
N ARG A 285 0.60 -1.90 7.72
CA ARG A 285 0.18 -2.00 9.11
C ARG A 285 1.14 -2.92 9.87
N LEU A 286 1.52 -2.53 11.08
CA LEU A 286 2.51 -3.21 11.90
C LEU A 286 1.90 -4.01 13.06
N ASP A 287 0.59 -3.92 13.25
CA ASP A 287 -0.20 -4.63 14.24
C ASP A 287 -0.91 -5.88 13.69
N ILE A 288 -0.50 -6.33 12.50
CA ILE A 288 -1.04 -7.53 11.86
C ILE A 288 0.03 -8.62 11.89
N ASP A 289 -0.30 -9.73 12.50
CA ASP A 289 0.58 -10.90 12.55
C ASP A 289 0.65 -11.60 11.18
N GLY A 290 1.81 -12.20 10.91
CA GLY A 290 2.06 -12.96 9.69
C GLY A 290 2.56 -12.10 8.52
N GLU A 291 2.66 -12.76 7.36
CA GLU A 291 3.15 -12.12 6.15
C GLU A 291 2.12 -11.13 5.60
N PRO A 292 2.50 -9.85 5.38
CA PRO A 292 1.55 -8.84 4.93
C PRO A 292 1.13 -9.10 3.47
N ARG A 293 -0.18 -9.19 3.25
CA ARG A 293 -0.79 -9.31 1.92
C ARG A 293 -0.93 -7.92 1.28
N ARG A 294 0.06 -7.52 0.54
CA ARG A 294 0.15 -6.16 0.01
C ARG A 294 0.89 -6.07 -1.34
#